data_06a7a9855b0cda3fc76b129a4e196177
#
_entry.id   06a7a9855b0cda3fc76b129a4e196177
#
_cell.length_a   1.000
_cell.length_b   1.000
_cell.length_c   1.000
_cell.angle_alpha   90.00
_cell.angle_beta   90.00
_cell.angle_gamma   90.00
#
_symmetry.space_group_name_H-M   'P 1'
#
loop_
_entity.id
_entity.type
_entity.pdbx_description
1 polymer ?
#
loop_
_entity_poly.entity_id
_entity_poly.type
_entity_poly.pdbx_seq_one_letter_code
_entity_poly.pdbx_strand_id
1 'polypeptide(L)'
;ILKIMLYAKDSWKNYMIEAGLDQPEAQYGCPIANTYTKNEVVDLLQGYDIISIEQDHIFPYQIEPYKRGEYIKQPWFESMPPDMFRSLEKNLGWHLLITAKLK
;
A
#
# COMPACT_ATOMS: atom_id res chain seq x y z
N ILE A 1 -9.66 -21.32 0.71
CA ILE A 1 -8.85 -20.22 0.17
C ILE A 1 -8.83 -19.08 1.18
N LEU A 2 -7.64 -18.61 1.49
CA LEU A 2 -7.41 -17.52 2.41
C LEU A 2 -7.04 -16.27 1.63
N LYS A 3 -7.66 -15.14 1.97
CA LYS A 3 -7.32 -13.84 1.39
C LYS A 3 -6.89 -12.92 2.52
N ILE A 4 -5.68 -12.36 2.39
CA ILE A 4 -5.08 -11.51 3.42
C ILE A 4 -4.62 -10.21 2.77
N MET A 5 -4.79 -9.09 3.48
CA MET A 5 -4.22 -7.81 3.09
C MET A 5 -3.19 -7.39 4.13
N LEU A 6 -1.96 -7.14 3.68
CA LEU A 6 -0.88 -6.61 4.49
C LEU A 6 -0.37 -5.31 3.85
N TYR A 7 0.43 -4.55 4.59
CA TYR A 7 1.03 -3.32 4.06
C TYR A 7 2.41 -3.61 3.50
N ALA A 8 2.71 -2.99 2.35
CA ALA A 8 3.96 -3.21 1.64
C ALA A 8 5.08 -2.32 2.15
N LYS A 9 6.22 -2.92 2.48
CA LYS A 9 7.43 -2.19 2.83
C LYS A 9 7.99 -1.43 1.62
N ASP A 10 8.03 -2.09 0.47
CA ASP A 10 8.44 -1.49 -0.80
C ASP A 10 7.24 -0.81 -1.45
N SER A 11 6.88 0.38 -0.96
CA SER A 11 5.69 1.10 -1.38
C SER A 11 5.90 2.60 -1.39
N TRP A 12 5.14 3.28 -2.23
CA TRP A 12 5.12 4.74 -2.27
C TRP A 12 4.83 5.33 -0.90
N LYS A 13 3.80 4.79 -0.21
CA LYS A 13 3.40 5.26 1.11
C LYS A 13 4.56 5.19 2.11
N ASN A 14 5.25 4.06 2.15
CA ASN A 14 6.35 3.86 3.09
C ASN A 14 7.53 4.77 2.76
N TYR A 15 7.85 4.96 1.49
CA TYR A 15 8.90 5.88 1.06
C TYR A 15 8.58 7.32 1.46
N MET A 16 7.31 7.72 1.32
CA MET A 16 6.87 9.05 1.73
C MET A 16 6.96 9.25 3.24
N ILE A 17 6.63 8.23 4.02
CA ILE A 17 6.78 8.25 5.48
C ILE A 17 8.25 8.42 5.85
N GLU A 18 9.14 7.62 5.26
CA GLU A 18 10.57 7.70 5.51
C GLU A 18 11.17 9.05 5.11
N ALA A 19 10.65 9.67 4.07
CA ALA A 19 11.08 10.99 3.63
C ALA A 19 10.49 12.14 4.47
N GLY A 20 9.61 11.84 5.43
CA GLY A 20 8.95 12.85 6.24
C GLY A 20 7.83 13.60 5.53
N LEU A 21 7.35 13.08 4.39
CA LEU A 21 6.32 13.73 3.56
C LEU A 21 4.92 13.15 3.76
N ASP A 22 4.80 12.10 4.55
CA ASP A 22 3.53 11.47 4.89
C ASP A 22 3.62 10.92 6.31
N GLN A 23 2.50 10.51 6.87
CA GLN A 23 2.43 10.12 8.28
C GLN A 23 1.75 8.76 8.44
N PRO A 24 2.26 7.93 9.39
CA PRO A 24 1.68 6.60 9.64
C PRO A 24 0.25 6.63 10.14
N GLU A 25 -0.17 7.71 10.78
CA GLU A 25 -1.52 7.84 11.37
C GLU A 25 -2.61 8.00 10.33
N ALA A 26 -2.30 8.05 9.05
CA ALA A 26 -3.31 7.86 8.03
C ALA A 26 -4.06 6.54 8.24
N GLN A 27 -3.53 5.71 9.12
CA GLN A 27 -4.13 4.46 9.56
C GLN A 27 -4.73 4.66 10.94
N TYR A 28 -6.02 4.89 10.97
CA TYR A 28 -6.75 5.20 12.19
C TYR A 28 -6.52 4.15 13.29
N GLY A 29 -6.15 4.63 14.49
CA GLY A 29 -6.00 3.80 15.66
C GLY A 29 -4.76 2.92 15.68
N CYS A 30 -3.91 3.01 14.64
CA CYS A 30 -2.68 2.24 14.54
C CYS A 30 -1.48 3.19 14.49
N PRO A 31 -0.82 3.48 15.61
CA PRO A 31 0.34 4.39 15.61
C PRO A 31 1.53 3.80 14.86
N ILE A 32 1.58 2.47 14.71
CA ILE A 32 2.64 1.77 13.98
C ILE A 32 1.98 0.78 13.02
N ALA A 33 2.33 0.88 11.73
CA ALA A 33 1.93 -0.11 10.74
C ALA A 33 3.10 -1.05 10.49
N ASN A 34 2.88 -2.35 10.67
CA ASN A 34 3.85 -3.35 10.27
C ASN A 34 3.83 -3.48 8.75
N THR A 35 4.99 -3.36 8.14
CA THR A 35 5.15 -3.49 6.69
C THR A 35 5.94 -4.74 6.35
N TYR A 36 5.69 -5.30 5.18
CA TYR A 36 6.28 -6.56 4.75
C TYR A 36 6.80 -6.46 3.32
N THR A 37 7.92 -7.13 3.05
CA THR A 37 8.31 -7.45 1.67
C THR A 37 7.57 -8.70 1.22
N LYS A 38 7.55 -8.96 -0.10
CA LYS A 38 6.94 -10.20 -0.61
C LYS A 38 7.66 -11.43 -0.07
N ASN A 39 8.98 -11.37 0.08
CA ASN A 39 9.76 -12.47 0.66
C ASN A 39 9.39 -12.71 2.13
N GLU A 40 9.19 -11.65 2.89
CA GLU A 40 8.74 -11.79 4.28
C GLU A 40 7.35 -12.40 4.38
N VAL A 41 6.46 -12.12 3.41
CA VAL A 41 5.14 -12.75 3.36
C VAL A 41 5.26 -14.25 3.14
N VAL A 42 6.14 -14.68 2.25
CA VAL A 42 6.38 -16.10 2.03
C VAL A 42 6.83 -16.79 3.32
N ASP A 43 7.74 -16.18 4.06
CA ASP A 43 8.22 -16.71 5.33
C ASP A 43 7.10 -16.75 6.39
N LEU A 44 6.27 -15.71 6.43
CA LEU A 44 5.16 -15.62 7.38
C LEU A 44 4.11 -16.71 7.16
N LEU A 45 3.89 -17.09 5.90
CA LEU A 45 2.84 -18.02 5.50
C LEU A 45 3.38 -19.40 5.08
N GLN A 46 4.36 -19.92 5.81
CA GLN A 46 5.00 -21.18 5.46
C GLN A 46 4.05 -22.39 5.47
N GLY A 47 2.96 -22.34 6.25
CA GLY A 47 1.94 -23.39 6.27
C GLY A 47 0.97 -23.35 5.08
N TYR A 48 1.13 -22.39 4.17
CA TYR A 48 0.20 -22.16 3.07
C TYR A 48 0.92 -22.19 1.73
N ASP A 49 0.18 -22.60 0.69
CA ASP A 49 0.60 -22.43 -0.69
C ASP A 49 0.11 -21.05 -1.16
N ILE A 50 1.03 -20.17 -1.47
CA ILE A 50 0.68 -18.84 -1.95
C ILE A 50 0.33 -18.93 -3.43
N ILE A 51 -0.91 -18.59 -3.77
CA ILE A 51 -1.41 -18.59 -5.14
C ILE A 51 -0.98 -17.33 -5.86
N SER A 52 -1.13 -16.18 -5.19
CA SER A 52 -0.73 -14.89 -5.75
C SER A 52 -0.44 -13.88 -4.67
N ILE A 53 0.45 -12.94 -4.97
CA ILE A 53 0.69 -11.72 -4.20
C ILE A 53 0.59 -10.58 -5.18
N GLU A 54 -0.44 -9.76 -5.02
CA GLU A 54 -0.64 -8.57 -5.84
C GLU A 54 -0.44 -7.33 -4.99
N GLN A 55 0.13 -6.29 -5.59
CA GLN A 55 0.34 -5.01 -4.93
C GLN A 55 -0.58 -3.99 -5.55
N ASP A 56 -1.22 -3.15 -4.72
CA ASP A 56 -2.16 -2.16 -5.22
C ASP A 56 -2.30 -1.00 -4.24
N HIS A 57 -2.96 0.04 -4.68
CA HIS A 57 -3.43 1.19 -3.94
C HIS A 57 -2.37 2.22 -3.57
N ILE A 58 -2.52 3.41 -4.15
CA ILE A 58 -1.84 4.63 -3.71
C ILE A 58 -2.92 5.68 -3.48
N PHE A 59 -2.92 6.30 -2.30
CA PHE A 59 -3.81 7.40 -1.98
C PHE A 59 -3.25 8.68 -2.59
N PRO A 60 -3.91 9.28 -3.60
CA PRO A 60 -3.31 10.37 -4.36
C PRO A 60 -3.63 11.76 -3.82
N TYR A 61 -4.47 11.86 -2.80
CA TYR A 61 -4.99 13.14 -2.33
C TYR A 61 -4.24 13.67 -1.13
N GLN A 62 -4.27 15.00 -0.95
CA GLN A 62 -3.81 15.64 0.28
C GLN A 62 -4.76 15.28 1.42
N ILE A 63 -4.20 14.92 2.59
CA ILE A 63 -4.99 14.38 3.71
C ILE A 63 -5.89 15.44 4.33
N GLU A 64 -5.39 16.63 4.63
CA GLU A 64 -6.17 17.65 5.30
C GLU A 64 -7.39 18.12 4.48
N PRO A 65 -7.26 18.43 3.18
CA PRO A 65 -8.44 18.71 2.35
C PRO A 65 -9.38 17.51 2.26
N TYR A 66 -8.85 16.29 2.18
CA TYR A 66 -9.67 15.07 2.11
C TYR A 66 -10.57 14.92 3.35
N LYS A 67 -10.05 15.24 4.52
CA LYS A 67 -10.84 15.20 5.77
C LYS A 67 -12.04 16.16 5.74
N ARG A 68 -11.98 17.20 4.92
CA ARG A 68 -13.05 18.18 4.72
C ARG A 68 -13.95 17.85 3.52
N GLY A 69 -13.76 16.69 2.91
CA GLY A 69 -14.52 16.28 1.72
C GLY A 69 -14.00 16.87 0.42
N GLU A 70 -12.80 17.41 0.41
CA GLU A 70 -12.17 18.00 -0.78
C GLU A 70 -11.17 17.02 -1.38
N TYR A 71 -11.25 16.80 -2.70
CA TYR A 71 -10.37 15.88 -3.41
C TYR A 71 -9.28 16.64 -4.15
N ILE A 72 -8.23 17.03 -3.44
CA ILE A 72 -7.09 17.74 -4.00
C ILE A 72 -5.89 16.81 -4.07
N LYS A 73 -5.45 16.49 -5.29
CA LYS A 73 -4.31 15.60 -5.50
C LYS A 73 -3.01 16.21 -5.02
N GLN A 74 -2.09 15.36 -4.60
CA GLN A 74 -0.71 15.79 -4.38
C GLN A 74 -0.12 16.34 -5.70
N PRO A 75 0.75 17.37 -5.63
CA PRO A 75 1.27 18.01 -6.85
C PRO A 75 1.92 17.03 -7.82
N TRP A 76 2.62 16.01 -7.32
CA TRP A 76 3.30 15.02 -8.14
C TRP A 76 2.36 14.05 -8.84
N PHE A 77 1.09 13.98 -8.45
CA PHE A 77 0.08 13.15 -9.11
C PHE A 77 -0.85 13.95 -10.02
N GLU A 78 -0.85 15.27 -9.89
CA GLU A 78 -1.85 16.13 -10.55
C GLU A 78 -1.80 16.01 -12.07
N SER A 79 -0.61 15.94 -12.65
CA SER A 79 -0.42 15.83 -14.10
C SER A 79 0.02 14.45 -14.55
N MET A 80 0.02 13.46 -13.65
CA MET A 80 0.47 12.11 -14.00
C MET A 80 -0.57 11.44 -14.90
N PRO A 81 -0.16 10.84 -16.03
CA PRO A 81 -1.09 10.08 -16.87
C PRO A 81 -1.72 8.92 -16.09
N PRO A 82 -3.00 8.61 -16.32
CA PRO A 82 -3.69 7.52 -15.59
C PRO A 82 -2.99 6.17 -15.71
N ASP A 83 -2.47 5.81 -16.88
CA ASP A 83 -1.78 4.55 -17.07
C ASP A 83 -0.48 4.48 -16.25
N MET A 84 0.23 5.59 -16.14
CA MET A 84 1.43 5.69 -15.31
C MET A 84 1.09 5.53 -13.84
N PHE A 85 0.03 6.19 -13.38
CA PHE A 85 -0.43 6.09 -12.00
C PHE A 85 -0.84 4.64 -11.67
N ARG A 86 -1.55 3.98 -12.57
CA ARG A 86 -1.97 2.59 -12.38
C ARG A 86 -0.76 1.64 -12.30
N SER A 87 0.24 1.85 -13.15
CA SER A 87 1.47 1.08 -13.09
C SER A 87 2.20 1.30 -11.77
N LEU A 88 2.24 2.54 -11.28
CA LEU A 88 2.84 2.87 -9.99
C LEU A 88 2.13 2.15 -8.85
N GLU A 89 0.79 2.11 -8.86
CA GLU A 89 0.01 1.40 -7.85
C GLU A 89 0.34 -0.09 -7.82
N LYS A 90 0.50 -0.72 -8.98
CA LYS A 90 0.80 -2.15 -9.08
C LYS A 90 2.21 -2.49 -8.59
N ASN A 91 3.13 -1.56 -8.69
CA ASN A 91 4.53 -1.81 -8.33
C ASN A 91 4.91 -1.26 -6.95
N LEU A 92 4.29 -0.16 -6.53
CA LEU A 92 4.59 0.51 -5.28
C LEU A 92 3.35 0.79 -4.43
N GLY A 93 2.25 0.07 -4.66
CA GLY A 93 1.03 0.23 -3.89
C GLY A 93 1.22 -0.12 -2.42
N TRP A 94 0.39 0.45 -1.57
CA TRP A 94 0.45 0.27 -0.12
C TRP A 94 -0.01 -1.11 0.34
N HIS A 95 -0.91 -1.74 -0.43
CA HIS A 95 -1.51 -3.01 -0.06
C HIS A 95 -0.85 -4.18 -0.76
N LEU A 96 -0.52 -5.22 0.01
CA LEU A 96 -0.20 -6.55 -0.52
C LEU A 96 -1.46 -7.40 -0.38
N LEU A 97 -2.01 -7.81 -1.52
CA LEU A 97 -3.21 -8.62 -1.58
C LEU A 97 -2.79 -10.07 -1.84
N ILE A 98 -2.93 -10.92 -0.83
CA ILE A 98 -2.39 -12.27 -0.83
C ILE A 98 -3.53 -13.26 -0.93
N THR A 99 -3.44 -14.16 -1.90
CA THR A 99 -4.34 -15.32 -2.02
C THR A 99 -3.54 -16.57 -1.76
N ALA A 100 -3.98 -17.36 -0.80
CA ALA A 100 -3.28 -18.57 -0.37
C ALA A 100 -4.26 -19.70 -0.04
N LYS A 101 -3.76 -20.92 0.00
CA LYS A 101 -4.53 -22.07 0.46
C LYS A 101 -3.67 -22.91 1.42
N LEU A 102 -4.33 -23.58 2.34
CA LEU A 102 -3.64 -24.47 3.28
C LEU A 102 -2.96 -25.61 2.51
N LYS A 103 -1.74 -25.90 2.88
CA LYS A 103 -1.00 -27.05 2.31
C LYS A 103 -1.63 -28.38 2.65
#